data_0c88c2497e1be5f9e559cfa07dbe2fe8
#
_entry.id   0c88c2497e1be5f9e559cfa07dbe2fe8
#
_cell.length_a   1.000
_cell.length_b   1.000
_cell.length_c   1.000
_cell.angle_alpha   90.00
_cell.angle_beta   90.00
_cell.angle_gamma   90.00
#
_symmetry.space_group_name_H-M   'P 1'
#
loop_
_entity.id
_entity.type
_entity.pdbx_description
1 polymer ?
#
loop_
_entity_poly.entity_id
_entity_poly.type
_entity_poly.pdbx_seq_one_letter_code
_entity_poly.pdbx_strand_id
1 'polypeptide(L)'
;MSKRVLIVDDSSIMRKMIRNTLENENHQVVGEAKNGKDAVELYKTLNPDLVTMDITMREMDGFAAAKEILNFDPAARIIFLSNLDEDKYSEDVKRIGAIGYVNKHNAKEILDLIGIK
;
A
#
# COMPACT_ATOMS: atom_id res chain seq x y z
N MET A 1 -5.16 -4.82 -16.99
CA MET A 1 -4.35 -3.63 -17.33
C MET A 1 -3.26 -3.43 -16.30
N SER A 2 -2.12 -2.99 -16.77
CA SER A 2 -0.96 -2.76 -15.90
C SER A 2 -1.17 -1.53 -15.01
N LYS A 3 -0.85 -1.67 -13.72
CA LYS A 3 -0.87 -0.55 -12.77
C LYS A 3 0.55 -0.23 -12.35
N ARG A 4 0.79 1.05 -12.07
CA ARG A 4 2.06 1.52 -11.50
C ARG A 4 1.90 1.55 -10.00
N VAL A 5 2.70 0.75 -9.29
CA VAL A 5 2.49 0.51 -7.85
C VAL A 5 3.69 0.98 -7.04
N LEU A 6 3.41 1.69 -5.96
CA LEU A 6 4.38 2.03 -4.93
C LEU A 6 4.20 1.06 -3.77
N ILE A 7 5.26 0.34 -3.40
CA ILE A 7 5.24 -0.62 -2.30
C ILE A 7 5.84 0.03 -1.06
N VAL A 8 5.12 0.01 0.05
CA VAL A 8 5.57 0.58 1.31
C VAL A 8 5.56 -0.47 2.40
N ASP A 9 6.74 -0.86 2.88
CA ASP A 9 6.90 -1.84 3.94
C ASP A 9 8.32 -1.72 4.49
N ASP A 10 8.50 -1.81 5.80
CA ASP A 10 9.84 -1.74 6.40
C ASP A 10 10.62 -3.05 6.25
N SER A 11 9.98 -4.14 5.84
CA SER A 11 10.62 -5.43 5.60
C SER A 11 11.03 -5.58 4.14
N SER A 12 12.31 -5.73 3.89
CA SER A 12 12.81 -5.93 2.52
C SER A 12 12.32 -7.25 1.93
N ILE A 13 12.14 -8.27 2.76
CA ILE A 13 11.63 -9.57 2.32
C ILE A 13 10.17 -9.41 1.87
N MET A 14 9.38 -8.69 2.63
CA MET A 14 7.98 -8.43 2.26
C MET A 14 7.87 -7.63 0.98
N ARG A 15 8.70 -6.59 0.83
CA ARG A 15 8.69 -5.79 -0.40
C ARG A 15 9.01 -6.67 -1.62
N LYS A 16 9.98 -7.56 -1.47
CA LYS A 16 10.34 -8.47 -2.57
C LYS A 16 9.18 -9.41 -2.93
N MET A 17 8.51 -9.94 -1.93
CA MET A 17 7.37 -10.84 -2.15
C MET A 17 6.23 -10.13 -2.85
N ILE A 18 5.90 -8.93 -2.40
CA ILE A 18 4.83 -8.14 -3.02
C ILE A 18 5.21 -7.77 -4.46
N ARG A 19 6.46 -7.37 -4.69
CA ARG A 19 6.96 -7.07 -6.03
C ARG A 19 6.79 -8.27 -6.96
N ASN A 20 7.20 -9.46 -6.51
CA ASN A 20 7.08 -10.65 -7.33
C ASN A 20 5.62 -10.96 -7.66
N THR A 21 4.74 -10.82 -6.67
CA THR A 21 3.31 -11.03 -6.86
C THR A 21 2.75 -10.10 -7.94
N LEU A 22 3.11 -8.83 -7.88
CA LEU A 22 2.62 -7.83 -8.82
C LEU A 22 3.24 -8.00 -10.21
N GLU A 23 4.53 -8.23 -10.28
CA GLU A 23 5.24 -8.36 -11.56
C GLU A 23 4.82 -9.62 -12.32
N ASN A 24 4.49 -10.70 -11.60
CA ASN A 24 3.98 -11.91 -12.25
C ASN A 24 2.66 -11.68 -12.97
N GLU A 25 1.91 -10.66 -12.58
CA GLU A 25 0.65 -10.28 -13.23
C GLU A 25 0.82 -9.03 -14.10
N ASN A 26 2.04 -8.73 -14.48
CA ASN A 26 2.38 -7.65 -15.41
C ASN A 26 2.11 -6.24 -14.87
N HIS A 27 2.02 -6.07 -13.56
CA HIS A 27 2.00 -4.73 -12.95
C HIS A 27 3.42 -4.22 -12.80
N GLN A 28 3.58 -2.92 -12.76
CA GLN A 28 4.88 -2.29 -12.68
C GLN A 28 5.11 -1.71 -11.28
N VAL A 29 6.17 -2.13 -10.61
CA VAL A 29 6.56 -1.52 -9.33
C VAL A 29 7.45 -0.33 -9.64
N VAL A 30 6.95 0.88 -9.36
CA VAL A 30 7.64 2.12 -9.70
C VAL A 30 8.52 2.64 -8.57
N GLY A 31 8.35 2.11 -7.37
CA GLY A 31 9.18 2.49 -6.24
C GLY A 31 8.90 1.66 -5.01
N GLU A 32 9.80 1.75 -4.04
CA GLU A 32 9.66 1.09 -2.74
C GLU A 32 10.05 2.07 -1.65
N ALA A 33 9.26 2.11 -0.58
CA ALA A 33 9.55 2.91 0.60
C ALA A 33 9.63 2.02 1.83
N LYS A 34 10.51 2.36 2.77
CA LYS A 34 10.71 1.60 4.01
C LYS A 34 9.99 2.20 5.20
N ASN A 35 9.42 3.38 5.05
CA ASN A 35 8.72 4.05 6.14
C ASN A 35 7.68 5.01 5.55
N GLY A 36 6.84 5.54 6.42
CA GLY A 36 5.74 6.40 5.98
C GLY A 36 6.21 7.74 5.40
N LYS A 37 7.29 8.28 5.94
CA LYS A 37 7.81 9.56 5.45
C LYS A 37 8.29 9.44 4.01
N ASP A 38 9.08 8.41 3.72
CA ASP A 38 9.55 8.16 2.37
C ASP A 38 8.39 7.87 1.43
N ALA A 39 7.37 7.17 1.93
CA ALA A 39 6.18 6.86 1.14
C ALA A 39 5.49 8.12 0.66
N VAL A 40 5.30 9.10 1.54
CA VAL A 40 4.66 10.37 1.19
C VAL A 40 5.47 11.10 0.12
N GLU A 41 6.78 11.19 0.31
CA GLU A 41 7.65 11.86 -0.65
C GLU A 41 7.67 11.18 -2.01
N LEU A 42 7.76 9.84 -2.02
CA LEU A 42 7.77 9.09 -3.27
C LEU A 42 6.42 9.16 -3.98
N TYR A 43 5.32 9.18 -3.23
CA TYR A 43 4.01 9.35 -3.84
C TYR A 43 3.93 10.64 -4.65
N LYS A 44 4.40 11.73 -4.06
CA LYS A 44 4.37 13.04 -4.73
C LYS A 44 5.25 13.07 -5.98
N THR A 45 6.36 12.37 -5.94
CA THR A 45 7.30 12.34 -7.06
C THR A 45 6.86 11.40 -8.18
N LEU A 46 6.38 10.21 -7.81
CA LEU A 46 6.10 9.14 -8.76
C LEU A 46 4.66 9.12 -9.26
N ASN A 47 3.74 9.67 -8.48
CA ASN A 47 2.31 9.68 -8.78
C ASN A 47 1.83 8.27 -9.22
N PRO A 48 1.96 7.25 -8.36
CA PRO A 48 1.58 5.89 -8.73
C PRO A 48 0.07 5.73 -8.87
N ASP A 49 -0.35 4.66 -9.54
CA ASP A 49 -1.77 4.31 -9.65
C ASP A 49 -2.30 3.68 -8.36
N LEU A 50 -1.41 3.04 -7.59
CA LEU A 50 -1.78 2.28 -6.40
C LEU A 50 -0.63 2.28 -5.41
N VAL A 51 -0.97 2.29 -4.12
CA VAL A 51 0.01 2.12 -3.04
C VAL A 51 -0.38 0.90 -2.22
N THR A 52 0.58 0.01 -1.97
CA THR A 52 0.42 -1.02 -0.94
C THR A 52 1.13 -0.52 0.30
N MET A 53 0.43 -0.44 1.42
CA MET A 53 0.90 0.26 2.61
C MET A 53 0.88 -0.65 3.84
N ASP A 54 2.06 -0.95 4.38
CA ASP A 54 2.15 -1.61 5.67
C ASP A 54 1.61 -0.68 6.75
N ILE A 55 0.82 -1.21 7.67
CA ILE A 55 0.23 -0.41 8.75
C ILE A 55 1.28 -0.08 9.80
N THR A 56 2.08 -1.06 10.20
CA THR A 56 3.03 -0.92 11.32
C THR A 56 4.44 -0.68 10.81
N MET A 57 4.92 0.54 10.90
CA MET A 57 6.26 0.91 10.47
C MET A 57 6.89 1.90 11.44
N ARG A 58 8.21 2.01 11.36
CA ARG A 58 8.96 3.05 12.07
C ARG A 58 8.81 4.36 11.31
N GLU A 59 9.01 5.47 11.99
CA GLU A 59 8.96 6.81 11.38
C GLU A 59 7.69 7.02 10.55
N MET A 60 6.60 7.26 11.20
CA MET A 60 5.29 7.46 10.58
C MET A 60 4.68 6.14 10.12
N ASP A 61 3.68 5.67 10.86
CA ASP A 61 2.96 4.45 10.53
C ASP A 61 2.12 4.61 9.25
N GLY A 62 1.58 3.48 8.78
CA GLY A 62 0.84 3.47 7.53
C GLY A 62 -0.41 4.33 7.52
N PHE A 63 -1.12 4.45 8.63
CA PHE A 63 -2.32 5.30 8.69
C PHE A 63 -1.96 6.78 8.57
N ALA A 64 -0.90 7.20 9.29
CA ALA A 64 -0.46 8.59 9.19
C ALA A 64 0.02 8.93 7.78
N ALA A 65 0.77 8.03 7.17
CA ALA A 65 1.24 8.22 5.79
C ALA A 65 0.07 8.29 4.82
N ALA A 66 -0.93 7.40 4.98
CA ALA A 66 -2.09 7.39 4.12
C ALA A 66 -2.89 8.69 4.22
N LYS A 67 -3.03 9.23 5.42
CA LYS A 67 -3.72 10.52 5.62
C LYS A 67 -3.02 11.65 4.87
N GLU A 68 -1.68 11.69 4.94
CA GLU A 68 -0.94 12.72 4.23
C GLU A 68 -1.03 12.55 2.72
N ILE A 69 -0.96 11.32 2.23
CA ILE A 69 -1.12 11.04 0.80
C ILE A 69 -2.50 11.46 0.32
N LEU A 70 -3.55 11.13 1.07
CA LEU A 70 -4.92 11.47 0.69
C LEU A 70 -5.21 12.97 0.81
N ASN A 71 -4.52 13.69 1.70
CA ASN A 71 -4.60 15.14 1.74
C ASN A 71 -3.97 15.76 0.49
N PHE A 72 -2.88 15.18 0.02
CA PHE A 72 -2.21 15.64 -1.21
C PHE A 72 -3.01 15.26 -2.45
N ASP A 73 -3.54 14.04 -2.49
CA ASP A 73 -4.30 13.50 -3.62
C ASP A 73 -5.50 12.72 -3.10
N PRO A 74 -6.69 13.35 -3.04
CA PRO A 74 -7.89 12.66 -2.55
C PRO A 74 -8.30 11.45 -3.38
N ALA A 75 -7.81 11.32 -4.60
CA ALA A 75 -8.10 10.18 -5.46
C ALA A 75 -7.09 9.03 -5.29
N ALA A 76 -6.13 9.17 -4.37
CA ALA A 76 -5.12 8.13 -4.14
C ALA A 76 -5.78 6.81 -3.77
N ARG A 77 -5.25 5.72 -4.34
CA ARG A 77 -5.76 4.38 -4.10
C ARG A 77 -4.76 3.62 -3.24
N ILE A 78 -5.18 3.25 -2.03
CA ILE A 78 -4.31 2.63 -1.03
C ILE A 78 -4.90 1.30 -0.58
N ILE A 79 -4.07 0.25 -0.60
CA ILE A 79 -4.40 -1.05 -0.02
C ILE A 79 -3.49 -1.23 1.18
N PHE A 80 -4.07 -1.39 2.37
CA PHE A 80 -3.29 -1.66 3.57
C PHE A 80 -2.93 -3.13 3.69
N LEU A 81 -1.74 -3.39 4.22
CA LEU A 81 -1.24 -4.72 4.50
C LEU A 81 -0.81 -4.81 5.97
N SER A 82 -1.10 -5.94 6.61
CA SER A 82 -0.71 -6.15 8.00
C SER A 82 -0.60 -7.63 8.32
N ASN A 83 0.22 -7.95 9.33
CA ASN A 83 0.29 -9.29 9.91
C ASN A 83 -0.81 -9.52 10.95
N LEU A 84 -1.50 -8.45 11.34
CA LEU A 84 -2.49 -8.49 12.42
C LEU A 84 -3.87 -8.85 11.88
N ASP A 85 -4.74 -9.25 12.81
CA ASP A 85 -6.09 -9.60 12.46
C ASP A 85 -6.83 -8.43 11.81
N GLU A 86 -7.56 -8.72 10.78
CA GLU A 86 -8.31 -7.76 10.00
C GLU A 86 -9.26 -6.91 10.84
N ASP A 87 -9.92 -7.54 11.80
CA ASP A 87 -10.92 -6.87 12.63
C ASP A 87 -10.37 -5.70 13.43
N LYS A 88 -9.10 -5.76 13.80
CA LYS A 88 -8.49 -4.71 14.61
C LYS A 88 -8.44 -3.36 13.89
N TYR A 89 -8.25 -3.37 12.58
CA TYR A 89 -8.05 -2.15 11.79
C TYR A 89 -9.17 -1.86 10.79
N SER A 90 -10.18 -2.72 10.70
CA SER A 90 -11.20 -2.60 9.65
C SER A 90 -11.91 -1.25 9.64
N GLU A 91 -12.24 -0.71 10.80
CA GLU A 91 -12.91 0.60 10.89
C GLU A 91 -11.97 1.72 10.49
N ASP A 92 -10.71 1.65 10.91
CA ASP A 92 -9.72 2.67 10.56
C ASP A 92 -9.48 2.71 9.06
N VAL A 93 -9.41 1.54 8.44
CA VAL A 93 -9.23 1.42 6.99
C VAL A 93 -10.39 2.09 6.25
N LYS A 94 -11.63 1.81 6.67
CA LYS A 94 -12.81 2.41 6.07
C LYS A 94 -12.86 3.92 6.27
N ARG A 95 -12.53 4.37 7.46
CA ARG A 95 -12.58 5.79 7.81
C ARG A 95 -11.59 6.61 6.99
N ILE A 96 -10.42 6.04 6.70
CA ILE A 96 -9.39 6.72 5.93
C ILE A 96 -9.75 6.77 4.45
N GLY A 97 -10.54 5.82 3.96
CA GLY A 97 -10.93 5.78 2.55
C GLY A 97 -10.02 4.93 1.68
N ALA A 98 -9.33 3.96 2.27
CA ALA A 98 -8.54 2.99 1.51
C ALA A 98 -9.46 2.06 0.71
N ILE A 99 -8.96 1.50 -0.38
CA ILE A 99 -9.75 0.55 -1.16
C ILE A 99 -9.81 -0.83 -0.54
N GLY A 100 -8.90 -1.17 0.34
CA GLY A 100 -8.96 -2.47 0.98
C GLY A 100 -7.88 -2.71 2.00
N TYR A 101 -7.94 -3.89 2.57
CA TYR A 101 -7.06 -4.39 3.60
C TYR A 101 -6.71 -5.84 3.28
N VAL A 102 -5.45 -6.18 3.32
CA VAL A 102 -4.97 -7.52 3.02
C VAL A 102 -4.03 -8.00 4.11
N ASN A 103 -4.20 -9.24 4.55
CA ASN A 103 -3.24 -9.87 5.45
C ASN A 103 -1.99 -10.23 4.67
N LYS A 104 -0.81 -9.96 5.24
CA LYS A 104 0.48 -10.24 4.58
C LYS A 104 0.66 -11.71 4.21
N HIS A 105 0.01 -12.62 4.91
CA HIS A 105 0.07 -14.05 4.57
C HIS A 105 -0.71 -14.37 3.30
N ASN A 106 -1.60 -13.48 2.86
CA ASN A 106 -2.43 -13.65 1.68
C ASN A 106 -2.20 -12.51 0.68
N ALA A 107 -0.95 -12.17 0.42
CA ALA A 107 -0.59 -11.04 -0.44
C ALA A 107 -1.22 -11.11 -1.83
N LYS A 108 -1.56 -12.31 -2.32
CA LYS A 108 -2.23 -12.45 -3.61
C LYS A 108 -3.58 -11.76 -3.67
N GLU A 109 -4.21 -11.52 -2.53
CA GLU A 109 -5.48 -10.79 -2.49
C GLU A 109 -5.34 -9.35 -2.99
N ILE A 110 -4.13 -8.82 -3.03
CA ILE A 110 -3.87 -7.51 -3.62
C ILE A 110 -4.37 -7.49 -5.07
N LEU A 111 -4.17 -8.59 -5.79
CA LEU A 111 -4.56 -8.68 -7.20
C LEU A 111 -6.08 -8.59 -7.36
N ASP A 112 -6.83 -9.11 -6.40
CA ASP A 112 -8.29 -9.02 -6.43
C ASP A 112 -8.77 -7.57 -6.22
N LEU A 113 -8.05 -6.81 -5.41
CA LEU A 113 -8.42 -5.43 -5.10
C LEU A 113 -7.98 -4.43 -6.17
N ILE A 114 -6.96 -4.76 -6.96
CA ILE A 114 -6.44 -3.85 -7.99
C ILE A 114 -7.51 -3.47 -9.00
N GLY A 115 -8.40 -4.39 -9.33
CA GLY A 115 -9.47 -4.14 -10.28
C GLY A 115 -10.64 -3.33 -9.74
N ILE A 116 -10.68 -3.05 -8.44
CA ILE A 116 -11.76 -2.30 -7.81
C ILE A 116 -11.56 -0.81 -8.06
N LYS A 117 -12.59 -0.15 -8.53
CA LYS A 117 -12.53 1.28 -8.83
C LYS A 117 -12.95 2.14 -7.65
#